data_269f9e0e34a6f5930ef65117fef8f672
#
_entry.id   269f9e0e34a6f5930ef65117fef8f672
#
_cell.length_a   1.000
_cell.length_b   1.000
_cell.length_c   1.000
_cell.angle_alpha   90.00
_cell.angle_beta   90.00
_cell.angle_gamma   90.00
#
_symmetry.space_group_name_H-M   'P 1'
#
loop_
_entity.id
_entity.type
_entity.pdbx_description
1 polymer ?
#
loop_
_entity_poly.entity_id
_entity_poly.type
_entity_poly.pdbx_seq_one_letter_code
_entity_poly.pdbx_strand_id
1 'polypeptide(L)'
;MKELQTVPFWVVNLPREKERRQFMEDQLERFGVNYEIVTAVDGQKLTKDDLNSYSSRLALEHLKRELTVGEIGCALSHIHLWERILQEDIPEAIILEDDTRLGKAFFEVLENRDKFPQGYELINFGTEAATKPFGVYVADIYRCANYSDQAYMTSAYLLTHEGARKLVNLVRPFYMPIDDFMSVAGLNSYGIYPKVVVQASFKTNIGARHKVPTGPGFWERKYSQFKDILKACAVFLGISQQRLTTAHLKLQQIRGKRKS
;
A
#
# COMPACT_ATOMS: atom_id res chain seq x y z
N MET A 1 11.09 -22.53 1.21
CA MET A 1 12.11 -21.79 2.00
C MET A 1 13.34 -21.34 1.21
N LYS A 2 13.95 -22.16 0.30
CA LYS A 2 15.09 -21.66 -0.51
C LYS A 2 14.79 -20.45 -1.38
N GLU A 3 13.59 -20.34 -1.92
CA GLU A 3 13.19 -19.21 -2.80
C GLU A 3 12.84 -17.94 -2.03
N LEU A 4 12.45 -18.03 -0.75
CA LEU A 4 12.20 -16.85 0.08
C LEU A 4 13.48 -16.09 0.45
N GLN A 5 14.65 -16.74 0.35
CA GLN A 5 15.94 -16.10 0.63
C GLN A 5 16.38 -15.09 -0.43
N THR A 6 15.72 -15.06 -1.58
CA THR A 6 16.04 -14.13 -2.68
C THR A 6 15.23 -12.84 -2.66
N VAL A 7 14.12 -12.80 -1.91
CA VAL A 7 13.27 -11.60 -1.79
C VAL A 7 13.64 -10.89 -0.49
N PRO A 8 14.05 -9.62 -0.52
CA PRO A 8 14.33 -8.87 0.69
C PRO A 8 13.06 -8.66 1.54
N PHE A 9 13.20 -8.85 2.85
CA PHE A 9 12.19 -8.53 3.85
C PHE A 9 12.64 -7.29 4.60
N TRP A 10 11.90 -6.21 4.47
CA TRP A 10 12.16 -4.95 5.15
C TRP A 10 11.12 -4.68 6.21
N VAL A 11 11.56 -4.49 7.45
CA VAL A 11 10.69 -4.11 8.57
C VAL A 11 10.89 -2.64 8.88
N VAL A 12 9.85 -1.84 8.67
CA VAL A 12 9.86 -0.41 8.97
C VAL A 12 9.66 -0.20 10.46
N ASN A 13 10.69 0.30 11.16
CA ASN A 13 10.64 0.47 12.61
C ASN A 13 11.27 1.79 13.05
N LEU A 14 10.62 2.49 13.97
CA LEU A 14 11.21 3.63 14.65
C LEU A 14 12.22 3.14 15.71
N PRO A 15 13.47 3.66 15.75
CA PRO A 15 14.52 3.17 16.65
C PRO A 15 14.14 3.19 18.15
N ARG A 16 13.18 4.04 18.54
CA ARG A 16 12.67 4.11 19.91
C ARG A 16 11.70 2.97 20.24
N GLU A 17 11.11 2.33 19.25
CA GLU A 17 10.09 1.26 19.40
C GLU A 17 10.76 -0.11 19.51
N LYS A 18 11.58 -0.31 20.54
CA LYS A 18 12.39 -1.52 20.75
C LYS A 18 11.54 -2.77 20.95
N GLU A 19 10.40 -2.64 21.65
CA GLU A 19 9.48 -3.78 21.88
C GLU A 19 8.87 -4.27 20.57
N ARG A 20 8.43 -3.35 19.71
CA ARG A 20 7.88 -3.67 18.38
C ARG A 20 8.95 -4.29 17.47
N ARG A 21 10.17 -3.77 17.53
CA ARG A 21 11.31 -4.35 16.82
C ARG A 21 11.55 -5.79 17.25
N GLN A 22 11.70 -6.05 18.58
CA GLN A 22 11.93 -7.40 19.09
C GLN A 22 10.78 -8.35 18.70
N PHE A 23 9.54 -7.86 18.75
CA PHE A 23 8.37 -8.63 18.32
C PHE A 23 8.46 -9.10 16.85
N MET A 24 8.99 -8.26 15.95
CA MET A 24 9.19 -8.65 14.55
C MET A 24 10.38 -9.58 14.37
N GLU A 25 11.50 -9.30 15.04
CA GLU A 25 12.71 -10.14 15.03
C GLU A 25 12.37 -11.57 15.48
N ASP A 26 11.69 -11.75 16.61
CA ASP A 26 11.28 -13.07 17.13
C ASP A 26 10.44 -13.87 16.13
N GLN A 27 9.57 -13.20 15.38
CA GLN A 27 8.73 -13.85 14.37
C GLN A 27 9.54 -14.30 13.15
N LEU A 28 10.36 -13.40 12.59
CA LEU A 28 11.11 -13.66 11.37
C LEU A 28 12.22 -14.70 11.60
N GLU A 29 12.90 -14.65 12.75
CA GLU A 29 13.89 -15.64 13.16
C GLU A 29 13.28 -17.03 13.33
N ARG A 30 12.09 -17.13 13.93
CA ARG A 30 11.37 -18.41 14.08
C ARG A 30 11.11 -19.09 12.73
N PHE A 31 10.90 -18.32 11.67
CA PHE A 31 10.67 -18.83 10.33
C PHE A 31 11.95 -18.89 9.47
N GLY A 32 13.11 -18.53 10.03
CA GLY A 32 14.42 -18.61 9.36
C GLY A 32 14.52 -17.69 8.14
N VAL A 33 13.89 -16.52 8.19
CA VAL A 33 13.86 -15.54 7.10
C VAL A 33 14.96 -14.51 7.31
N ASN A 34 15.70 -14.19 6.27
CA ASN A 34 16.62 -13.06 6.26
C ASN A 34 15.81 -11.76 6.15
N TYR A 35 16.07 -10.80 7.04
CA TYR A 35 15.36 -9.52 7.07
C TYR A 35 16.29 -8.36 7.40
N GLU A 36 15.82 -7.16 7.09
CA GLU A 36 16.47 -5.91 7.46
C GLU A 36 15.49 -5.04 8.25
N ILE A 37 15.94 -4.54 9.40
CA ILE A 37 15.21 -3.49 10.12
C ILE A 37 15.56 -2.14 9.50
N VAL A 38 14.62 -1.57 8.78
CA VAL A 38 14.78 -0.26 8.15
C VAL A 38 14.31 0.84 9.09
N THR A 39 15.18 1.82 9.31
CA THR A 39 14.85 2.96 10.17
C THR A 39 13.75 3.80 9.55
N ALA A 40 12.59 3.86 10.21
CA ALA A 40 11.47 4.69 9.80
C ALA A 40 11.78 6.18 9.98
N VAL A 41 11.19 7.01 9.13
CA VAL A 41 11.22 8.47 9.28
C VAL A 41 10.43 8.88 10.52
N ASP A 42 11.09 9.53 11.46
CA ASP A 42 10.44 10.00 12.68
C ASP A 42 9.67 11.31 12.41
N GLY A 43 8.36 11.22 12.37
CA GLY A 43 7.50 12.38 12.17
C GLY A 43 7.70 13.52 13.19
N GLN A 44 8.31 13.25 14.36
CA GLN A 44 8.65 14.29 15.35
C GLN A 44 9.96 15.01 15.03
N LYS A 45 10.73 14.52 14.04
CA LYS A 45 12.06 15.04 13.64
C LYS A 45 12.13 15.41 12.17
N LEU A 46 11.00 15.70 11.53
CA LEU A 46 10.94 16.07 10.13
C LEU A 46 11.80 17.31 9.84
N THR A 47 12.61 17.21 8.81
CA THR A 47 13.41 18.32 8.28
C THR A 47 12.61 19.15 7.28
N LYS A 48 13.17 20.28 6.86
CA LYS A 48 12.56 21.08 5.77
C LYS A 48 12.51 20.29 4.45
N ASP A 49 13.52 19.47 4.19
CA ASP A 49 13.61 18.68 2.96
C ASP A 49 12.56 17.55 2.96
N ASP A 50 12.31 16.93 4.10
CA ASP A 50 11.19 15.98 4.26
C ASP A 50 9.85 16.62 3.91
N LEU A 51 9.62 17.83 4.40
CA LEU A 51 8.38 18.57 4.17
C LEU A 51 8.21 19.08 2.73
N ASN A 52 9.30 19.24 1.96
CA ASN A 52 9.24 19.62 0.54
C ASN A 52 8.48 18.60 -0.32
N SER A 53 8.40 17.36 0.11
CA SER A 53 7.66 16.28 -0.58
C SER A 53 6.19 16.24 -0.22
N TYR A 54 5.74 16.96 0.81
CA TYR A 54 4.38 17.03 1.30
C TYR A 54 3.70 18.34 0.90
N SER A 55 2.44 18.29 0.53
CA SER A 55 1.64 19.48 0.21
C SER A 55 0.48 19.66 1.21
N SER A 56 0.70 20.48 2.23
CA SER A 56 -0.33 20.93 3.18
C SER A 56 -1.52 21.56 2.45
N ARG A 57 -1.26 22.39 1.43
CA ARG A 57 -2.31 23.02 0.62
C ARG A 57 -3.24 21.98 -0.02
N LEU A 58 -2.69 20.97 -0.69
CA LEU A 58 -3.50 19.90 -1.31
C LEU A 58 -4.20 19.05 -0.26
N ALA A 59 -3.57 18.78 0.89
CA ALA A 59 -4.20 18.08 1.99
C ALA A 59 -5.43 18.82 2.52
N LEU A 60 -5.34 20.12 2.75
CA LEU A 60 -6.47 20.97 3.16
C LEU A 60 -7.55 21.02 2.09
N GLU A 61 -7.17 21.12 0.81
CA GLU A 61 -8.11 21.16 -0.30
C GLU A 61 -8.91 19.85 -0.43
N HIS A 62 -8.23 18.70 -0.38
CA HIS A 62 -8.83 17.39 -0.69
C HIS A 62 -9.34 16.64 0.55
N LEU A 63 -8.59 16.69 1.67
CA LEU A 63 -8.94 15.98 2.90
C LEU A 63 -9.66 16.84 3.93
N LYS A 64 -9.65 18.18 3.75
CA LYS A 64 -10.14 19.18 4.72
C LYS A 64 -9.35 19.14 6.06
N ARG A 65 -8.17 18.57 6.06
CA ARG A 65 -7.21 18.55 7.18
C ARG A 65 -5.79 18.39 6.67
N GLU A 66 -4.84 18.77 7.46
CA GLU A 66 -3.46 18.39 7.25
C GLU A 66 -3.20 16.94 7.69
N LEU A 67 -2.13 16.35 7.20
CA LEU A 67 -1.63 15.09 7.73
C LEU A 67 -0.99 15.34 9.11
N THR A 68 -1.13 14.37 10.00
CA THR A 68 -0.35 14.36 11.24
C THR A 68 1.13 14.12 10.92
N VAL A 69 2.02 14.55 11.80
CA VAL A 69 3.47 14.29 11.64
C VAL A 69 3.79 12.80 11.55
N GLY A 70 3.00 11.95 12.23
CA GLY A 70 3.11 10.50 12.13
C GLY A 70 2.68 9.97 10.75
N GLU A 71 1.61 10.50 10.15
CA GLU A 71 1.19 10.16 8.79
C GLU A 71 2.25 10.58 7.75
N ILE A 72 2.87 11.75 7.95
CA ILE A 72 3.96 12.24 7.08
C ILE A 72 5.18 11.32 7.22
N GLY A 73 5.61 10.99 8.43
CA GLY A 73 6.74 10.09 8.67
C GLY A 73 6.51 8.68 8.10
N CYS A 74 5.28 8.14 8.25
CA CYS A 74 4.88 6.87 7.65
C CYS A 74 4.97 6.94 6.12
N ALA A 75 4.40 7.98 5.50
CA ALA A 75 4.45 8.15 4.05
C ALA A 75 5.89 8.20 3.53
N LEU A 76 6.74 9.02 4.13
CA LEU A 76 8.15 9.14 3.74
C LEU A 76 8.91 7.82 3.90
N SER A 77 8.65 7.07 4.97
CA SER A 77 9.29 5.76 5.18
C SER A 77 9.00 4.79 4.04
N HIS A 78 7.75 4.71 3.60
CA HIS A 78 7.37 3.85 2.48
C HIS A 78 7.90 4.38 1.13
N ILE A 79 7.85 5.70 0.90
CA ILE A 79 8.37 6.33 -0.32
C ILE A 79 9.87 6.03 -0.47
N HIS A 80 10.68 6.16 0.59
CA HIS A 80 12.10 5.85 0.56
C HIS A 80 12.37 4.38 0.22
N LEU A 81 11.53 3.44 0.69
CA LEU A 81 11.64 2.03 0.31
C LEU A 81 11.29 1.78 -1.16
N TRP A 82 10.30 2.47 -1.70
CA TRP A 82 9.97 2.38 -3.13
C TRP A 82 11.09 2.95 -3.99
N GLU A 83 11.69 4.08 -3.58
CA GLU A 83 12.85 4.66 -4.25
C GLU A 83 14.06 3.71 -4.18
N ARG A 84 14.27 3.04 -3.03
CA ARG A 84 15.32 2.05 -2.85
C ARG A 84 15.16 0.84 -3.77
N ILE A 85 13.93 0.34 -3.97
CA ILE A 85 13.65 -0.73 -4.94
C ILE A 85 14.18 -0.34 -6.33
N LEU A 86 13.97 0.92 -6.75
CA LEU A 86 14.42 1.41 -8.05
C LEU A 86 15.94 1.62 -8.10
N GLN A 87 16.52 2.20 -7.06
CA GLN A 87 17.95 2.52 -7.00
C GLN A 87 18.83 1.28 -6.97
N GLU A 88 18.38 0.20 -6.30
CA GLU A 88 19.09 -1.05 -6.17
C GLU A 88 18.66 -2.10 -7.20
N ASP A 89 17.78 -1.74 -8.15
CA ASP A 89 17.22 -2.61 -9.20
C ASP A 89 16.64 -3.92 -8.62
N ILE A 90 15.93 -3.81 -7.50
CA ILE A 90 15.34 -4.96 -6.79
C ILE A 90 14.08 -5.40 -7.54
N PRO A 91 13.96 -6.67 -7.97
CA PRO A 91 12.79 -7.15 -8.71
C PRO A 91 11.49 -7.03 -7.92
N GLU A 92 11.54 -7.39 -6.63
CA GLU A 92 10.42 -7.29 -5.70
C GLU A 92 10.91 -7.29 -4.25
N ALA A 93 10.17 -6.65 -3.34
CA ALA A 93 10.47 -6.62 -1.92
C ALA A 93 9.21 -6.82 -1.06
N ILE A 94 9.37 -7.45 0.10
CA ILE A 94 8.34 -7.57 1.12
C ILE A 94 8.58 -6.47 2.14
N ILE A 95 7.57 -5.62 2.34
CA ILE A 95 7.61 -4.50 3.27
C ILE A 95 6.61 -4.77 4.39
N LEU A 96 7.09 -4.71 5.62
CA LEU A 96 6.35 -5.01 6.85
C LEU A 96 6.40 -3.81 7.79
N GLU A 97 5.28 -3.47 8.42
CA GLU A 97 5.26 -2.58 9.58
C GLU A 97 5.63 -3.35 10.85
N ASP A 98 6.16 -2.65 11.83
CA ASP A 98 6.71 -3.24 13.07
C ASP A 98 5.66 -3.76 14.07
N ASP A 99 4.38 -3.61 13.77
CA ASP A 99 3.26 -4.19 14.51
C ASP A 99 2.54 -5.32 13.75
N THR A 100 3.18 -5.87 12.76
CA THR A 100 2.63 -6.93 11.92
C THR A 100 2.76 -8.29 12.59
N ARG A 101 1.65 -8.98 12.79
CA ARG A 101 1.65 -10.36 13.28
C ARG A 101 1.66 -11.32 12.10
N LEU A 102 2.76 -12.07 11.97
CA LEU A 102 2.98 -13.08 10.95
C LEU A 102 2.63 -14.47 11.50
N GLY A 103 1.94 -15.26 10.70
CA GLY A 103 1.62 -16.66 11.00
C GLY A 103 2.18 -17.59 9.92
N LYS A 104 2.09 -18.91 10.16
CA LYS A 104 2.52 -19.95 9.21
C LYS A 104 1.88 -19.73 7.81
N ALA A 105 0.60 -19.36 7.77
CA ALA A 105 -0.12 -19.10 6.52
C ALA A 105 0.51 -18.01 5.64
N PHE A 106 1.09 -16.96 6.24
CA PHE A 106 1.79 -15.93 5.50
C PHE A 106 2.98 -16.50 4.71
N PHE A 107 3.78 -17.33 5.36
CA PHE A 107 4.93 -17.97 4.71
C PHE A 107 4.51 -19.04 3.69
N GLU A 108 3.47 -19.83 3.98
CA GLU A 108 2.90 -20.79 3.01
C GLU A 108 2.41 -20.11 1.74
N VAL A 109 1.75 -18.95 1.86
CA VAL A 109 1.32 -18.15 0.71
C VAL A 109 2.52 -17.63 -0.07
N LEU A 110 3.55 -17.13 0.60
CA LEU A 110 4.76 -16.62 -0.04
C LEU A 110 5.59 -17.71 -0.72
N GLU A 111 5.66 -18.91 -0.17
CA GLU A 111 6.32 -20.06 -0.81
C GLU A 111 5.66 -20.46 -2.14
N ASN A 112 4.40 -20.12 -2.32
CA ASN A 112 3.64 -20.37 -3.55
C ASN A 112 3.45 -19.10 -4.40
N ARG A 113 4.34 -18.11 -4.31
CA ARG A 113 4.21 -16.85 -5.04
C ARG A 113 4.32 -17.00 -6.56
N ASP A 114 4.88 -18.09 -7.04
CA ASP A 114 4.87 -18.50 -8.44
C ASP A 114 3.44 -18.65 -9.02
N LYS A 115 2.45 -18.89 -8.15
CA LYS A 115 1.03 -18.95 -8.48
C LYS A 115 0.33 -17.58 -8.44
N PHE A 116 1.00 -16.50 -8.06
CA PHE A 116 0.38 -15.18 -8.09
C PHE A 116 -0.02 -14.80 -9.52
N PRO A 117 -1.09 -13.99 -9.69
CA PRO A 117 -1.53 -13.57 -11.01
C PRO A 117 -0.40 -12.88 -11.77
N GLN A 118 -0.21 -13.25 -13.05
CA GLN A 118 0.84 -12.65 -13.86
C GLN A 118 0.71 -11.13 -13.94
N GLY A 119 1.85 -10.43 -13.89
CA GLY A 119 1.92 -8.98 -13.97
C GLY A 119 1.35 -8.27 -12.75
N TYR A 120 1.25 -8.93 -11.59
CA TYR A 120 0.96 -8.22 -10.35
C TYR A 120 2.03 -7.17 -10.07
N GLU A 121 1.60 -6.08 -9.44
CA GLU A 121 2.48 -4.99 -9.03
C GLU A 121 2.51 -4.84 -7.51
N LEU A 122 1.41 -5.21 -6.87
CA LEU A 122 1.24 -5.18 -5.42
C LEU A 122 0.43 -6.39 -4.95
N ILE A 123 0.94 -7.10 -3.94
CA ILE A 123 0.18 -8.10 -3.18
C ILE A 123 0.06 -7.63 -1.73
N ASN A 124 -1.15 -7.42 -1.24
CA ASN A 124 -1.39 -7.04 0.14
C ASN A 124 -1.84 -8.27 0.96
N PHE A 125 -1.19 -8.51 2.10
CA PHE A 125 -1.40 -9.68 2.95
C PHE A 125 -2.35 -9.43 4.12
N GLY A 126 -2.55 -8.16 4.50
CA GLY A 126 -3.27 -7.77 5.73
C GLY A 126 -4.53 -6.93 5.51
N THR A 127 -4.97 -6.72 4.27
CA THR A 127 -6.11 -5.85 4.01
C THR A 127 -7.43 -6.41 4.53
N GLU A 128 -8.28 -5.51 5.02
CA GLU A 128 -9.69 -5.79 5.36
C GLU A 128 -10.63 -5.57 4.17
N ALA A 129 -10.10 -5.10 3.03
CA ALA A 129 -10.91 -4.83 1.85
C ALA A 129 -11.53 -6.12 1.30
N ALA A 130 -12.79 -6.03 0.88
CA ALA A 130 -13.44 -7.13 0.20
C ALA A 130 -12.74 -7.46 -1.12
N THR A 131 -12.45 -8.73 -1.33
CA THR A 131 -11.91 -9.23 -2.59
C THR A 131 -13.03 -9.73 -3.50
N LYS A 132 -12.80 -9.70 -4.82
CA LYS A 132 -13.70 -10.33 -5.77
C LYS A 132 -13.80 -11.83 -5.48
N PRO A 133 -14.95 -12.47 -5.75
CA PRO A 133 -15.16 -13.89 -5.46
C PRO A 133 -14.26 -14.82 -6.29
N PHE A 134 -13.71 -14.30 -7.40
CA PHE A 134 -12.82 -15.03 -8.29
C PHE A 134 -11.37 -14.65 -8.02
N GLY A 135 -10.47 -15.64 -8.00
CA GLY A 135 -9.05 -15.46 -7.78
C GLY A 135 -8.32 -16.79 -7.97
N VAL A 136 -7.00 -16.74 -7.86
CA VAL A 136 -6.13 -17.91 -7.95
C VAL A 136 -5.88 -18.46 -6.57
N TYR A 137 -6.10 -19.77 -6.35
CA TYR A 137 -5.68 -20.44 -5.12
C TYR A 137 -4.17 -20.58 -5.10
N VAL A 138 -3.55 -20.00 -4.08
CA VAL A 138 -2.09 -19.97 -3.93
C VAL A 138 -1.59 -20.97 -2.91
N ALA A 139 -2.36 -21.19 -1.83
CA ALA A 139 -2.08 -22.22 -0.83
C ALA A 139 -3.38 -22.60 -0.13
N ASP A 140 -3.65 -23.90 0.04
CA ASP A 140 -4.82 -24.47 0.70
C ASP A 140 -6.11 -23.66 0.43
N ILE A 141 -6.68 -23.02 1.46
CA ILE A 141 -7.88 -22.18 1.36
C ILE A 141 -7.56 -20.73 0.89
N TYR A 142 -6.30 -20.36 0.79
CA TYR A 142 -5.86 -19.00 0.50
C TYR A 142 -5.87 -18.72 -1.00
N ARG A 143 -6.54 -17.65 -1.39
CA ARG A 143 -6.59 -17.20 -2.78
C ARG A 143 -6.07 -15.77 -2.91
N CYS A 144 -5.41 -15.52 -4.01
CA CYS A 144 -4.99 -14.18 -4.45
C CYS A 144 -6.05 -13.65 -5.41
N ALA A 145 -6.69 -12.52 -5.08
CA ALA A 145 -7.78 -11.95 -5.85
C ALA A 145 -7.75 -10.43 -5.86
N ASN A 146 -8.24 -9.83 -6.97
CA ASN A 146 -8.42 -8.38 -7.02
C ASN A 146 -9.42 -7.91 -5.96
N TYR A 147 -9.30 -6.65 -5.59
CA TYR A 147 -10.25 -6.00 -4.71
C TYR A 147 -11.57 -5.69 -5.43
N SER A 148 -12.66 -5.78 -4.69
CA SER A 148 -13.98 -5.26 -5.11
C SER A 148 -14.18 -3.81 -4.69
N ASP A 149 -13.37 -3.33 -3.75
CA ASP A 149 -13.37 -1.97 -3.21
C ASP A 149 -11.93 -1.51 -2.96
N GLN A 150 -11.74 -0.32 -2.39
CA GLN A 150 -10.41 0.20 -2.07
C GLN A 150 -9.75 -0.60 -0.95
N ALA A 151 -8.52 -1.02 -1.17
CA ALA A 151 -7.71 -1.72 -0.18
C ALA A 151 -6.86 -0.70 0.58
N TYR A 152 -7.06 -0.65 1.87
CA TYR A 152 -6.24 0.13 2.79
C TYR A 152 -5.27 -0.80 3.51
N MET A 153 -4.30 -0.23 4.19
CA MET A 153 -3.30 -0.86 5.04
C MET A 153 -1.97 -1.16 4.35
N THR A 154 -0.94 -0.67 5.00
CA THR A 154 0.47 -0.85 4.63
C THR A 154 1.19 -1.87 5.54
N SER A 155 0.45 -2.57 6.41
CA SER A 155 1.03 -3.44 7.43
C SER A 155 1.92 -4.55 6.87
N ALA A 156 1.56 -5.14 5.73
CA ALA A 156 2.36 -6.14 5.04
C ALA A 156 2.00 -6.19 3.56
N TYR A 157 2.96 -5.97 2.69
CA TYR A 157 2.77 -6.08 1.25
C TYR A 157 4.04 -6.48 0.51
N LEU A 158 3.87 -7.13 -0.63
CA LEU A 158 4.91 -7.37 -1.62
C LEU A 158 4.74 -6.33 -2.73
N LEU A 159 5.82 -5.66 -3.10
CA LEU A 159 5.85 -4.65 -4.16
C LEU A 159 6.91 -5.01 -5.19
N THR A 160 6.51 -5.03 -6.46
CA THR A 160 7.45 -5.24 -7.57
C THR A 160 8.16 -3.94 -7.95
N HIS A 161 9.28 -4.06 -8.67
CA HIS A 161 9.99 -2.92 -9.25
C HIS A 161 9.06 -2.03 -10.09
N GLU A 162 8.22 -2.61 -10.93
CA GLU A 162 7.25 -1.86 -11.75
C GLU A 162 6.21 -1.15 -10.90
N GLY A 163 5.71 -1.80 -9.83
CA GLY A 163 4.81 -1.18 -8.86
C GLY A 163 5.47 0.02 -8.15
N ALA A 164 6.72 -0.16 -7.69
CA ALA A 164 7.51 0.92 -7.08
C ALA A 164 7.71 2.10 -8.05
N ARG A 165 8.05 1.81 -9.32
CA ARG A 165 8.21 2.84 -10.35
C ARG A 165 6.95 3.67 -10.55
N LYS A 166 5.79 3.04 -10.61
CA LYS A 166 4.51 3.74 -10.72
C LYS A 166 4.22 4.61 -9.51
N LEU A 167 4.42 4.07 -8.31
CA LEU A 167 4.19 4.80 -7.06
C LEU A 167 5.10 6.02 -6.94
N VAL A 168 6.40 5.87 -7.17
CA VAL A 168 7.37 6.98 -7.09
C VAL A 168 7.04 8.09 -8.09
N ASN A 169 6.63 7.74 -9.32
CA ASN A 169 6.26 8.72 -10.34
C ASN A 169 4.98 9.51 -10.01
N LEU A 170 4.11 8.97 -9.16
CA LEU A 170 2.81 9.58 -8.86
C LEU A 170 2.74 10.24 -7.49
N VAL A 171 3.64 9.89 -6.56
CA VAL A 171 3.46 10.23 -5.14
C VAL A 171 3.83 11.67 -4.80
N ARG A 172 4.67 12.34 -5.59
CA ARG A 172 5.19 13.67 -5.23
C ARG A 172 4.49 14.82 -5.96
N PRO A 173 4.04 15.87 -5.27
CA PRO A 173 3.98 15.96 -3.80
C PRO A 173 2.84 15.09 -3.24
N PHE A 174 3.09 14.37 -2.15
CA PHE A 174 2.01 13.64 -1.50
C PHE A 174 1.18 14.57 -0.61
N TYR A 175 -0.09 14.20 -0.38
CA TYR A 175 -1.02 15.01 0.40
C TYR A 175 -2.08 14.17 1.14
N MET A 176 -2.04 12.86 1.00
CA MET A 176 -2.95 11.92 1.65
C MET A 176 -2.18 10.83 2.37
N PRO A 177 -2.79 10.13 3.33
CA PRO A 177 -2.19 8.97 3.96
C PRO A 177 -1.69 7.97 2.92
N ILE A 178 -0.56 7.31 3.18
CA ILE A 178 0.12 6.50 2.17
C ILE A 178 -0.68 5.26 1.78
N ASP A 179 -1.45 4.69 2.70
CA ASP A 179 -2.37 3.59 2.45
C ASP A 179 -3.53 4.01 1.52
N ASP A 180 -4.10 5.20 1.73
CA ASP A 180 -5.08 5.82 0.84
C ASP A 180 -4.48 6.00 -0.57
N PHE A 181 -3.25 6.53 -0.66
CA PHE A 181 -2.57 6.77 -1.93
C PHE A 181 -2.34 5.45 -2.70
N MET A 182 -1.80 4.43 -2.05
CA MET A 182 -1.56 3.12 -2.68
C MET A 182 -2.84 2.51 -3.23
N SER A 183 -3.97 2.69 -2.52
CA SER A 183 -5.27 2.14 -2.93
C SER A 183 -5.82 2.76 -4.22
N VAL A 184 -5.36 3.96 -4.58
CA VAL A 184 -5.88 4.74 -5.73
C VAL A 184 -4.83 4.93 -6.83
N ALA A 185 -3.59 4.51 -6.64
CA ALA A 185 -2.50 4.70 -7.59
C ALA A 185 -2.63 3.89 -8.91
N GLY A 186 -3.66 3.06 -9.03
CA GLY A 186 -3.94 2.32 -10.26
C GLY A 186 -3.01 1.15 -10.51
N LEU A 187 -2.43 0.58 -9.46
CA LEU A 187 -1.61 -0.63 -9.52
C LEU A 187 -2.44 -1.86 -9.90
N ASN A 188 -1.81 -2.81 -10.58
CA ASN A 188 -2.35 -4.16 -10.71
C ASN A 188 -2.20 -4.90 -9.37
N SER A 189 -3.13 -4.63 -8.47
CA SER A 189 -3.06 -5.00 -7.06
C SER A 189 -4.03 -6.11 -6.69
N TYR A 190 -3.59 -6.98 -5.79
CA TYR A 190 -4.34 -8.13 -5.31
C TYR A 190 -4.23 -8.22 -3.77
N GLY A 191 -5.22 -8.85 -3.17
CA GLY A 191 -5.22 -9.23 -1.76
C GLY A 191 -5.26 -10.74 -1.57
N ILE A 192 -4.74 -11.19 -0.45
CA ILE A 192 -4.87 -12.58 -0.02
C ILE A 192 -6.13 -12.74 0.84
N TYR A 193 -6.97 -13.72 0.48
CA TYR A 193 -8.19 -14.03 1.20
C TYR A 193 -8.27 -15.54 1.51
N PRO A 194 -8.58 -15.93 2.74
CA PRO A 194 -8.62 -15.09 3.95
C PRO A 194 -7.29 -14.36 4.20
N LYS A 195 -7.32 -13.21 4.91
CA LYS A 195 -6.09 -12.46 5.21
C LYS A 195 -5.14 -13.33 6.06
N VAL A 196 -3.85 -13.23 5.79
CA VAL A 196 -2.81 -14.03 6.46
C VAL A 196 -1.97 -13.23 7.45
N VAL A 197 -2.25 -11.93 7.55
CA VAL A 197 -1.56 -10.99 8.42
C VAL A 197 -2.59 -10.16 9.18
N VAL A 198 -2.31 -9.86 10.45
CA VAL A 198 -3.09 -8.96 11.30
C VAL A 198 -2.17 -8.02 12.05
N GLN A 199 -2.67 -6.84 12.43
CA GLN A 199 -1.93 -5.94 13.31
C GLN A 199 -1.96 -6.44 14.76
N ALA A 200 -0.83 -6.37 15.45
CA ALA A 200 -0.74 -6.57 16.87
C ALA A 200 -1.26 -5.34 17.64
N SER A 201 -1.75 -5.54 18.85
CA SER A 201 -2.33 -4.48 19.66
C SER A 201 -1.25 -3.67 20.38
N PHE A 202 -0.48 -2.88 19.63
CA PHE A 202 0.42 -1.88 20.19
C PHE A 202 -0.23 -0.49 20.21
N LYS A 203 0.29 0.41 21.05
CA LYS A 203 -0.12 1.81 21.04
C LYS A 203 0.28 2.45 19.70
N THR A 204 -0.66 3.12 19.02
CA THR A 204 -0.38 3.78 17.74
C THR A 204 0.53 5.00 17.91
N ASN A 205 1.49 5.14 16.98
CA ASN A 205 2.39 6.30 16.89
C ASN A 205 1.95 7.33 15.83
N ILE A 206 0.93 7.01 15.04
CA ILE A 206 0.43 7.89 13.96
C ILE A 206 -0.36 9.08 14.52
N GLY A 207 -0.80 9.01 15.77
CA GLY A 207 -1.67 10.00 16.39
C GLY A 207 -3.16 9.71 16.16
N ALA A 208 -4.02 10.46 16.84
CA ALA A 208 -5.47 10.32 16.66
C ALA A 208 -5.87 10.85 15.28
N ARG A 209 -6.24 9.95 14.38
CA ARG A 209 -6.92 10.34 13.13
C ARG A 209 -8.26 10.97 13.51
N HIS A 210 -8.48 12.23 13.16
CA HIS A 210 -9.82 12.80 13.24
C HIS A 210 -10.70 11.96 12.30
N LYS A 211 -11.72 11.30 12.86
CA LYS A 211 -12.69 10.55 12.05
C LYS A 211 -13.33 11.53 11.06
N VAL A 212 -12.97 11.43 9.80
CA VAL A 212 -13.64 12.16 8.74
C VAL A 212 -15.07 11.61 8.68
N PRO A 213 -16.12 12.43 8.66
CA PRO A 213 -17.48 11.94 8.56
C PRO A 213 -17.64 11.09 7.30
N THR A 214 -17.91 9.81 7.47
CA THR A 214 -18.20 8.85 6.39
C THR A 214 -19.66 8.99 5.96
N GLY A 215 -20.02 10.12 5.36
CA GLY A 215 -21.34 10.29 4.74
C GLY A 215 -21.35 9.67 3.32
N PRO A 216 -22.53 9.20 2.82
CA PRO A 216 -22.66 8.57 1.49
C PRO A 216 -22.13 9.41 0.32
N GLY A 217 -21.96 10.70 0.46
CA GLY A 217 -21.39 11.58 -0.58
C GLY A 217 -19.89 11.84 -0.48
N PHE A 218 -19.21 11.33 0.57
CA PHE A 218 -17.77 11.58 0.77
C PHE A 218 -16.94 10.79 -0.27
N TRP A 219 -17.24 9.54 -0.47
CA TRP A 219 -16.55 8.67 -1.43
C TRP A 219 -16.82 9.03 -2.88
N GLU A 220 -18.03 9.47 -3.22
CA GLU A 220 -18.34 9.95 -4.57
C GLU A 220 -17.57 11.24 -4.90
N ARG A 221 -17.39 12.15 -3.94
CA ARG A 221 -16.58 13.35 -4.09
C ARG A 221 -15.08 13.04 -4.19
N LYS A 222 -14.55 12.15 -3.34
CA LYS A 222 -13.16 11.68 -3.44
C LYS A 222 -12.88 11.06 -4.81
N TYR A 223 -13.78 10.24 -5.32
CA TYR A 223 -13.65 9.58 -6.62
C TYR A 223 -13.71 10.56 -7.79
N SER A 224 -14.57 11.58 -7.71
CA SER A 224 -14.66 12.64 -8.73
C SER A 224 -13.37 13.48 -8.79
N GLN A 225 -12.86 13.90 -7.64
CA GLN A 225 -11.63 14.69 -7.53
C GLN A 225 -10.40 13.91 -8.01
N PHE A 226 -10.34 12.62 -7.67
CA PHE A 226 -9.27 11.75 -8.14
C PHE A 226 -9.27 11.54 -9.66
N LYS A 227 -10.45 11.48 -10.31
CA LYS A 227 -10.56 11.50 -11.77
C LYS A 227 -9.91 12.72 -12.40
N ASP A 228 -10.03 13.87 -11.76
CA ASP A 228 -9.47 15.11 -12.28
C ASP A 228 -7.95 15.14 -12.14
N ILE A 229 -7.40 14.54 -11.09
CA ILE A 229 -5.95 14.33 -10.91
C ILE A 229 -5.41 13.33 -11.93
N LEU A 230 -6.08 12.19 -12.13
CA LEU A 230 -5.69 11.22 -13.17
C LEU A 230 -5.75 11.84 -14.57
N LYS A 231 -6.72 12.71 -14.86
CA LYS A 231 -6.76 13.47 -16.12
C LYS A 231 -5.58 14.42 -16.25
N ALA A 232 -5.21 15.13 -15.19
CA ALA A 232 -4.05 16.03 -15.18
C ALA A 232 -2.74 15.25 -15.37
N CYS A 233 -2.58 14.11 -14.69
CA CYS A 233 -1.43 13.21 -14.87
C CYS A 233 -1.39 12.58 -16.27
N ALA A 234 -2.54 12.20 -16.82
CA ALA A 234 -2.63 11.65 -18.17
C ALA A 234 -2.26 12.68 -19.26
N VAL A 235 -2.66 13.93 -19.08
CA VAL A 235 -2.25 15.05 -19.95
C VAL A 235 -0.74 15.26 -19.87
N PHE A 236 -0.16 15.22 -18.68
CA PHE A 236 1.29 15.34 -18.46
C PHE A 236 2.09 14.17 -19.08
N LEU A 237 1.50 12.96 -19.09
CA LEU A 237 2.10 11.74 -19.68
C LEU A 237 1.76 11.52 -21.18
N GLY A 238 1.09 12.47 -21.84
CA GLY A 238 0.73 12.37 -23.26
C GLY A 238 -0.30 11.28 -23.58
N ILE A 239 -1.07 10.81 -22.59
CA ILE A 239 -2.11 9.80 -22.80
C ILE A 239 -3.35 10.49 -23.38
N SER A 240 -3.79 10.11 -24.56
CA SER A 240 -4.93 10.73 -25.23
C SER A 240 -6.22 10.62 -24.41
N GLN A 241 -6.99 11.70 -24.34
CA GLN A 241 -8.31 11.74 -23.65
C GLN A 241 -9.27 10.65 -24.15
N GLN A 242 -9.17 10.22 -25.40
CA GLN A 242 -9.98 9.11 -25.94
C GLN A 242 -9.80 7.79 -25.21
N ARG A 243 -8.58 7.43 -24.79
CA ARG A 243 -8.33 6.20 -24.02
C ARG A 243 -8.94 6.27 -22.60
N LEU A 244 -8.91 7.43 -21.97
CA LEU A 244 -9.55 7.65 -20.65
C LEU A 244 -11.06 7.59 -20.73
N THR A 245 -11.66 8.17 -21.78
CA THR A 245 -13.11 8.15 -21.99
C THR A 245 -13.62 6.73 -22.29
N THR A 246 -12.89 5.94 -23.05
CA THR A 246 -13.24 4.54 -23.35
C THR A 246 -13.20 3.66 -22.11
N ALA A 247 -12.21 3.82 -21.25
CA ALA A 247 -12.12 3.11 -19.95
C ALA A 247 -13.28 3.51 -19.02
N HIS A 248 -13.66 4.80 -19.01
CA HIS A 248 -14.75 5.31 -18.20
C HIS A 248 -16.13 4.78 -18.67
N LEU A 249 -16.39 4.73 -19.97
CA LEU A 249 -17.63 4.17 -20.52
C LEU A 249 -17.78 2.69 -20.23
N LYS A 250 -16.69 1.92 -20.30
CA LYS A 250 -16.70 0.50 -19.89
C LYS A 250 -17.05 0.33 -18.40
N LEU A 251 -16.53 1.17 -17.54
CA LEU A 251 -16.85 1.13 -16.10
C LEU A 251 -18.31 1.51 -15.81
N GLN A 252 -18.89 2.48 -16.55
CA GLN A 252 -20.30 2.83 -16.40
C GLN A 252 -21.25 1.73 -16.91
N GLN A 253 -20.91 1.03 -17.99
CA GLN A 253 -21.68 -0.10 -18.50
C GLN A 253 -21.72 -1.28 -17.51
N ILE A 254 -20.62 -1.51 -16.79
CA ILE A 254 -20.55 -2.53 -15.73
C ILE A 254 -21.42 -2.12 -14.53
N ARG A 255 -21.46 -0.83 -14.17
CA ARG A 255 -22.32 -0.30 -13.09
C ARG A 255 -23.81 -0.29 -13.44
N GLY A 256 -24.17 0.00 -14.69
CA GLY A 256 -25.57 0.02 -15.15
C GLY A 256 -26.26 -1.35 -15.12
N LYS A 257 -25.52 -2.42 -15.35
CA LYS A 257 -26.02 -3.81 -15.28
C LYS A 257 -26.26 -4.35 -13.87
N ARG A 258 -25.94 -3.60 -12.81
CA ARG A 258 -26.18 -3.98 -11.40
C ARG A 258 -27.40 -3.31 -10.76
N LYS A 259 -28.15 -2.48 -11.51
CA LYS A 259 -29.34 -1.79 -11.04
C LYS A 259 -30.65 -2.25 -11.74
N SER A 260 -30.57 -3.28 -12.57
CA SER A 260 -31.71 -3.95 -13.16
C SER A 260 -31.86 -5.37 -12.59
#